data_83aa3331b649ac6cd055de891ce93f87
#
_entry.id   83aa3331b649ac6cd055de891ce93f87
#
_cell.length_a   1.000
_cell.length_b   1.000
_cell.length_c   1.000
_cell.angle_alpha   90.00
_cell.angle_beta   90.00
_cell.angle_gamma   90.00
#
_symmetry.space_group_name_H-M   'P 1'
#
loop_
_entity.id
_entity.type
_entity.pdbx_description
1 polymer ?
#
loop_
_entity_poly.entity_id
_entity_poly.type
_entity_poly.pdbx_seq_one_letter_code
_entity_poly.pdbx_strand_id
1 'polypeptide(L)'
;MFESVNIIDTEFTLREIREAKKQISEGKAAGEDGIMPETLKRADVDRLLLMFSNKLLIEKQAPEHFSTLNIVPVPKKGDLRLTGNYRGIALTSLVIKLINRMILIRIRSALEPLLRGNQAGFRPGKSTTSQILGLRRILEGVKNKDLRAVLVFVDFCKAFDSINHATMFEILRAYGIPPNMLDAIKLIYNNLRARIKTTEGNTDYFRMFAGVMQGDTLAPYLFVIVLDYAMRKAITGRENELGLTLQHRQSSRFPEQSICDLDFADDIVLLSNEIEQARKLLQSVQKECRSVGLELNAKKTEAMYFNTDVAEIDTLDGYQIKQAKTESGDQDFVYLGCYCSQCRDIATRKALAWQSLNKMSNVWKSDLSNKRKLNLFRATSESILLYGCQTWTLSKCEEARIDGCYTRMLRTVKNISWKSKLSNESLYGNLHRVSSIIRSRRLKLAGHCYRDKSSPVHKLITWAPKHGSTRLGRPPLNFVDTLLRDTGTTTTTELETLMADRGQWRHHSHLARRNVVDIK
;
A
#
# COMPACT_ATOMS: atom_id res chain seq x y z
N MET A 1 4.04 25.30 11.08
CA MET A 1 2.92 24.40 10.80
C MET A 1 2.80 23.32 11.87
N PHE A 2 3.90 22.90 12.47
CA PHE A 2 3.92 21.95 13.58
C PHE A 2 4.69 22.56 14.75
N GLU A 3 4.26 22.26 15.99
CA GLU A 3 5.03 22.55 17.19
C GLU A 3 6.40 21.87 17.08
N SER A 4 7.40 22.39 17.79
CA SER A 4 8.79 21.91 17.70
C SER A 4 8.88 20.39 17.88
N VAL A 5 9.22 19.70 16.81
CA VAL A 5 9.43 18.24 16.81
C VAL A 5 10.82 17.97 17.38
N ASN A 6 10.91 17.17 18.43
CA ASN A 6 12.19 16.84 19.02
C ASN A 6 12.88 15.70 18.25
N ILE A 7 13.76 16.06 17.32
CA ILE A 7 14.59 15.13 16.55
C ILE A 7 16.06 15.33 16.96
N ILE A 8 16.75 14.25 17.29
CA ILE A 8 18.17 14.28 17.67
C ILE A 8 19.00 14.72 16.46
N ASP A 9 19.67 15.87 16.56
CA ASP A 9 20.49 16.49 15.49
C ASP A 9 22.01 16.47 15.79
N THR A 10 22.41 15.67 16.75
CA THR A 10 23.82 15.46 17.11
C THR A 10 24.44 14.32 16.32
N GLU A 11 25.72 14.08 16.50
CA GLU A 11 26.45 12.95 15.91
C GLU A 11 25.71 11.62 16.02
N PHE A 12 25.88 10.79 15.01
CA PHE A 12 25.43 9.39 15.08
C PHE A 12 26.28 8.59 16.06
N THR A 13 25.70 7.53 16.58
CA THR A 13 26.33 6.62 17.53
C THR A 13 26.64 5.25 16.90
N LEU A 14 27.57 4.51 17.50
CA LEU A 14 27.86 3.13 17.08
C LEU A 14 26.62 2.21 17.17
N ARG A 15 25.70 2.51 18.10
CA ARG A 15 24.44 1.77 18.22
C ARG A 15 23.58 1.94 16.98
N GLU A 16 23.43 3.17 16.49
CA GLU A 16 22.63 3.48 15.29
C GLU A 16 23.23 2.82 14.04
N ILE A 17 24.58 2.86 13.89
CA ILE A 17 25.28 2.13 12.81
C ILE A 17 24.93 0.64 12.84
N ARG A 18 25.04 0.00 14.01
CA ARG A 18 24.76 -1.43 14.16
C ARG A 18 23.30 -1.77 13.90
N GLU A 19 22.37 -0.93 14.34
CA GLU A 19 20.95 -1.10 14.06
C GLU A 19 20.63 -0.94 12.56
N ALA A 20 21.22 0.02 11.89
CA ALA A 20 21.08 0.23 10.46
C ALA A 20 21.69 -0.95 9.66
N LYS A 21 22.88 -1.44 10.03
CA LYS A 21 23.52 -2.62 9.41
C LYS A 21 22.66 -3.87 9.49
N LYS A 22 22.00 -4.14 10.62
CA LYS A 22 21.09 -5.31 10.79
C LYS A 22 19.95 -5.30 9.77
N GLN A 23 19.51 -4.14 9.33
CA GLN A 23 18.40 -4.00 8.39
C GLN A 23 18.84 -4.07 6.91
N ILE A 24 20.13 -4.15 6.61
CA ILE A 24 20.62 -4.34 5.24
C ILE A 24 20.26 -5.76 4.79
N SER A 25 19.61 -5.88 3.63
CA SER A 25 19.30 -7.17 3.01
C SER A 25 20.46 -7.65 2.16
N GLU A 26 20.85 -8.90 2.30
CA GLU A 26 21.84 -9.58 1.44
C GLU A 26 21.25 -9.89 0.05
N GLY A 27 22.11 -10.21 -0.92
CA GLY A 27 21.70 -10.52 -2.29
C GLY A 27 21.18 -9.32 -3.08
N LYS A 28 21.60 -8.10 -2.72
CA LYS A 28 21.25 -6.87 -3.45
C LYS A 28 22.43 -6.36 -4.26
N ALA A 29 22.13 -5.71 -5.39
CA ALA A 29 23.15 -5.09 -6.22
C ALA A 29 23.92 -3.98 -5.47
N ALA A 30 25.23 -3.90 -5.72
CA ALA A 30 26.07 -2.81 -5.26
C ALA A 30 25.75 -1.50 -5.99
N GLY A 31 26.13 -0.38 -5.37
CA GLY A 31 26.19 0.92 -6.02
C GLY A 31 27.40 1.02 -6.97
N GLU A 32 27.76 2.24 -7.30
CA GLU A 32 28.93 2.52 -8.17
C GLU A 32 30.27 2.17 -7.50
N ASP A 33 30.31 2.27 -6.18
CA ASP A 33 31.45 1.91 -5.33
C ASP A 33 31.75 0.41 -5.27
N GLY A 34 30.91 -0.43 -5.85
CA GLY A 34 31.06 -1.89 -5.85
C GLY A 34 30.93 -2.55 -4.48
N ILE A 35 30.58 -1.82 -3.41
CA ILE A 35 30.46 -2.35 -2.06
C ILE A 35 29.22 -3.24 -1.98
N MET A 36 29.43 -4.54 -1.68
CA MET A 36 28.36 -5.53 -1.54
C MET A 36 27.78 -5.51 -0.13
N PRO A 37 26.47 -5.77 0.03
CA PRO A 37 25.81 -5.87 1.35
C PRO A 37 26.48 -6.85 2.30
N GLU A 38 26.89 -8.00 1.80
CA GLU A 38 27.54 -9.07 2.55
C GLU A 38 28.86 -8.61 3.15
N THR A 39 29.66 -7.87 2.35
CA THR A 39 30.94 -7.30 2.79
C THR A 39 30.72 -6.31 3.93
N LEU A 40 29.82 -5.35 3.75
CA LEU A 40 29.54 -4.32 4.75
C LEU A 40 29.00 -4.92 6.06
N LYS A 41 28.18 -5.97 5.99
CA LYS A 41 27.63 -6.64 7.17
C LYS A 41 28.69 -7.36 7.99
N ARG A 42 29.64 -8.02 7.34
CA ARG A 42 30.63 -8.92 7.98
C ARG A 42 31.89 -8.20 8.39
N ALA A 43 32.27 -7.14 7.69
CA ALA A 43 33.46 -6.39 8.00
C ALA A 43 33.33 -5.59 9.31
N ASP A 44 34.40 -5.55 10.09
CA ASP A 44 34.50 -4.70 11.29
C ASP A 44 34.88 -3.26 10.89
N VAL A 45 33.94 -2.58 10.26
CA VAL A 45 34.10 -1.20 9.76
C VAL A 45 33.20 -0.19 10.47
N ASP A 46 32.61 -0.58 11.60
CA ASP A 46 31.62 0.24 12.30
C ASP A 46 32.14 1.63 12.67
N ARG A 47 33.41 1.70 13.16
CA ARG A 47 34.06 2.99 13.51
C ARG A 47 34.31 3.86 12.28
N LEU A 48 34.74 3.25 11.18
CA LEU A 48 34.99 3.96 9.91
C LEU A 48 33.65 4.51 9.36
N LEU A 49 32.60 3.71 9.35
CA LEU A 49 31.26 4.13 8.93
C LEU A 49 30.71 5.26 9.81
N LEU A 50 30.96 5.20 11.12
CA LEU A 50 30.57 6.26 12.05
C LEU A 50 31.28 7.56 11.73
N MET A 51 32.60 7.53 11.51
CA MET A 51 33.40 8.71 11.14
C MET A 51 32.86 9.33 9.84
N PHE A 52 32.64 8.56 8.80
CA PHE A 52 32.10 9.05 7.53
C PHE A 52 30.68 9.63 7.70
N SER A 53 29.83 8.96 8.46
CA SER A 53 28.46 9.43 8.70
C SER A 53 28.43 10.76 9.44
N ASN A 54 29.31 10.95 10.43
CA ASN A 54 29.41 12.19 11.20
C ASN A 54 30.07 13.31 10.41
N LYS A 55 31.06 13.02 9.56
CA LYS A 55 31.59 14.01 8.61
C LYS A 55 30.49 14.55 7.68
N LEU A 56 29.64 13.68 7.17
CA LEU A 56 28.53 14.12 6.32
C LEU A 56 27.49 14.92 7.12
N LEU A 57 27.14 14.49 8.34
CA LEU A 57 26.09 15.12 9.13
C LEU A 57 26.54 16.47 9.72
N ILE A 58 27.75 16.53 10.29
CA ILE A 58 28.22 17.70 11.07
C ILE A 58 29.13 18.60 10.23
N GLU A 59 30.14 18.02 9.57
CA GLU A 59 31.12 18.80 8.80
C GLU A 59 30.62 19.16 7.41
N LYS A 60 29.47 18.61 6.96
CA LYS A 60 28.89 18.84 5.63
C LYS A 60 29.83 18.42 4.48
N GLN A 61 30.64 17.40 4.72
CA GLN A 61 31.59 16.88 3.76
C GLN A 61 31.13 15.52 3.23
N ALA A 62 31.04 15.40 1.91
CA ALA A 62 30.71 14.15 1.24
C ALA A 62 31.68 13.94 0.07
N PRO A 63 32.18 12.70 -0.13
CA PRO A 63 32.93 12.37 -1.33
C PRO A 63 32.08 12.61 -2.59
N GLU A 64 32.70 13.04 -3.69
CA GLU A 64 31.99 13.38 -4.92
C GLU A 64 31.14 12.22 -5.47
N HIS A 65 31.63 10.99 -5.37
CA HIS A 65 30.92 9.79 -5.81
C HIS A 65 29.67 9.46 -4.97
N PHE A 66 29.41 10.14 -3.86
CA PHE A 66 28.16 10.00 -3.11
C PHE A 66 26.97 10.65 -3.82
N SER A 67 27.25 11.61 -4.70
CA SER A 67 26.25 12.26 -5.56
C SER A 67 26.11 11.60 -6.94
N THR A 68 26.72 10.42 -7.15
CA THR A 68 26.58 9.65 -8.40
C THR A 68 25.77 8.38 -8.19
N LEU A 69 24.99 7.99 -9.19
CA LEU A 69 24.19 6.76 -9.14
C LEU A 69 24.04 6.10 -10.52
N ASN A 70 23.90 4.79 -10.50
CA ASN A 70 23.54 4.02 -11.67
C ASN A 70 22.02 3.78 -11.69
N ILE A 71 21.36 4.11 -12.78
CA ILE A 71 19.94 3.78 -12.99
C ILE A 71 19.85 2.51 -13.82
N VAL A 72 19.16 1.49 -13.30
CA VAL A 72 18.83 0.27 -14.03
C VAL A 72 17.39 0.37 -14.52
N PRO A 73 17.15 0.33 -15.85
CA PRO A 73 15.80 0.34 -16.40
C PRO A 73 15.14 -1.02 -16.22
N VAL A 74 14.07 -1.09 -15.42
CA VAL A 74 13.25 -2.29 -15.21
C VAL A 74 11.99 -2.18 -16.06
N PRO A 75 11.72 -3.15 -16.97
CA PRO A 75 10.56 -3.09 -17.85
C PRO A 75 9.24 -3.16 -17.07
N LYS A 76 8.29 -2.32 -17.47
CA LYS A 76 6.87 -2.39 -17.11
C LYS A 76 6.10 -3.21 -18.16
N LYS A 77 4.79 -3.33 -17.98
CA LYS A 77 3.91 -3.85 -19.03
C LYS A 77 3.80 -2.84 -20.18
N GLY A 78 3.64 -3.35 -21.41
CA GLY A 78 3.44 -2.53 -22.61
C GLY A 78 4.57 -2.68 -23.62
N ASP A 79 4.61 -1.79 -24.62
CA ASP A 79 5.63 -1.78 -25.66
C ASP A 79 6.99 -1.33 -25.09
N LEU A 80 7.95 -2.24 -25.03
CA LEU A 80 9.29 -2.01 -24.49
C LEU A 80 10.19 -1.09 -25.36
N ARG A 81 9.73 -0.70 -26.55
CA ARG A 81 10.41 0.31 -27.38
C ARG A 81 10.18 1.73 -26.85
N LEU A 82 9.17 1.91 -26.00
CA LEU A 82 8.84 3.20 -25.39
C LEU A 82 9.56 3.33 -24.03
N THR A 83 10.39 4.35 -23.87
CA THR A 83 11.12 4.64 -22.63
C THR A 83 10.19 4.86 -21.42
N GLY A 84 8.98 5.36 -21.63
CA GLY A 84 7.94 5.50 -20.60
C GLY A 84 7.51 4.18 -19.95
N ASN A 85 7.74 3.04 -20.62
CA ASN A 85 7.41 1.71 -20.12
C ASN A 85 8.56 1.06 -19.31
N TYR A 86 9.51 1.87 -18.85
CA TYR A 86 10.54 1.45 -17.91
C TYR A 86 10.40 2.19 -16.58
N ARG A 87 10.85 1.54 -15.51
CA ARG A 87 11.02 2.13 -14.18
C ARG A 87 12.51 2.23 -13.91
N GLY A 88 13.00 3.42 -13.67
CA GLY A 88 14.40 3.63 -13.30
C GLY A 88 14.64 3.26 -11.83
N ILE A 89 15.43 2.22 -11.57
CA ILE A 89 15.85 1.87 -10.21
C ILE A 89 17.23 2.41 -9.95
N ALA A 90 17.34 3.33 -8.99
CA ALA A 90 18.59 3.93 -8.59
C ALA A 90 19.44 2.97 -7.72
N LEU A 91 20.63 2.65 -8.18
CA LEU A 91 21.63 1.92 -7.41
C LEU A 91 22.61 2.93 -6.80
N THR A 92 22.31 3.34 -5.57
CA THR A 92 23.16 4.25 -4.79
C THR A 92 24.18 3.46 -3.98
N SER A 93 25.29 4.12 -3.57
CA SER A 93 26.25 3.59 -2.61
C SER A 93 25.57 2.99 -1.39
N LEU A 94 26.07 1.84 -0.93
CA LEU A 94 25.54 1.20 0.25
C LEU A 94 25.82 1.99 1.54
N VAL A 95 26.90 2.76 1.57
CA VAL A 95 27.21 3.67 2.68
C VAL A 95 26.16 4.78 2.76
N ILE A 96 25.78 5.37 1.63
CA ILE A 96 24.68 6.36 1.59
C ILE A 96 23.36 5.74 2.04
N LYS A 97 23.03 4.53 1.61
CA LYS A 97 21.82 3.82 2.08
C LYS A 97 21.83 3.60 3.59
N LEU A 98 23.01 3.35 4.18
CA LEU A 98 23.15 3.20 5.62
C LEU A 98 22.90 4.53 6.33
N ILE A 99 23.52 5.63 5.86
CA ILE A 99 23.32 6.98 6.41
C ILE A 99 21.86 7.40 6.29
N ASN A 100 21.26 7.23 5.12
CA ASN A 100 19.84 7.53 4.88
C ASN A 100 18.92 6.71 5.79
N ARG A 101 19.31 5.48 6.14
CA ARG A 101 18.56 4.67 7.09
C ARG A 101 18.64 5.23 8.52
N MET A 102 19.81 5.69 8.95
CA MET A 102 19.95 6.33 10.28
C MET A 102 19.15 7.63 10.35
N ILE A 103 19.24 8.48 9.33
CA ILE A 103 18.39 9.67 9.20
C ILE A 103 16.90 9.28 9.28
N LEU A 104 16.48 8.28 8.49
CA LEU A 104 15.10 7.81 8.47
C LEU A 104 14.63 7.31 9.85
N ILE A 105 15.45 6.59 10.60
CA ILE A 105 15.09 6.10 11.94
C ILE A 105 14.81 7.28 12.87
N ARG A 106 15.67 8.31 12.86
CA ARG A 106 15.51 9.50 13.71
C ARG A 106 14.28 10.32 13.34
N ILE A 107 14.09 10.63 12.05
CA ILE A 107 12.97 11.46 11.60
C ILE A 107 11.63 10.74 11.69
N ARG A 108 11.60 9.43 11.40
CA ARG A 108 10.34 8.66 11.39
C ARG A 108 9.67 8.61 12.74
N SER A 109 10.42 8.37 13.82
CA SER A 109 9.86 8.27 15.17
C SER A 109 9.14 9.56 15.59
N ALA A 110 9.63 10.69 15.14
CA ALA A 110 9.10 12.01 15.47
C ALA A 110 7.97 12.46 14.52
N LEU A 111 8.09 12.16 13.21
CA LEU A 111 7.13 12.62 12.22
C LEU A 111 5.95 11.67 12.00
N GLU A 112 6.08 10.37 12.31
CA GLU A 112 5.01 9.39 12.09
C GLU A 112 3.66 9.78 12.73
N PRO A 113 3.60 10.32 13.97
CA PRO A 113 2.35 10.77 14.57
C PRO A 113 1.76 12.02 13.91
N LEU A 114 2.57 12.81 13.21
CA LEU A 114 2.15 14.05 12.56
C LEU A 114 1.55 13.83 11.18
N LEU A 115 1.92 12.75 10.49
CA LEU A 115 1.42 12.46 9.15
C LEU A 115 -0.07 12.10 9.17
N ARG A 116 -0.80 12.55 8.14
CA ARG A 116 -2.23 12.25 7.97
C ARG A 116 -2.47 10.74 8.02
N GLY A 117 -3.53 10.35 8.73
CA GLY A 117 -3.92 8.95 8.86
C GLY A 117 -4.38 8.28 7.56
N ASN A 118 -4.77 9.08 6.57
CA ASN A 118 -5.24 8.68 5.25
C ASN A 118 -4.13 8.02 4.41
N GLN A 119 -2.88 8.51 4.54
CA GLN A 119 -1.74 7.95 3.83
C GLN A 119 -1.22 6.68 4.51
N ALA A 120 -1.17 5.58 3.76
CA ALA A 120 -0.71 4.27 4.24
C ALA A 120 0.57 3.77 3.55
N GLY A 121 1.02 4.43 2.49
CA GLY A 121 2.22 4.04 1.73
C GLY A 121 3.51 4.24 2.53
N PHE A 122 4.42 3.27 2.48
CA PHE A 122 5.77 3.32 3.08
C PHE A 122 5.82 3.60 4.59
N ARG A 123 4.70 3.45 5.29
CA ARG A 123 4.57 3.70 6.73
C ARG A 123 4.49 2.40 7.53
N PRO A 124 5.12 2.34 8.73
CA PRO A 124 5.08 1.15 9.56
C PRO A 124 3.66 0.86 10.05
N GLY A 125 3.30 -0.42 10.09
CA GLY A 125 1.97 -0.85 10.55
C GLY A 125 0.82 -0.58 9.57
N LYS A 126 1.04 0.12 8.47
CA LYS A 126 0.06 0.34 7.40
C LYS A 126 0.22 -0.69 6.28
N SER A 127 -0.83 -0.91 5.49
CA SER A 127 -0.79 -1.90 4.41
C SER A 127 -1.75 -1.55 3.26
N THR A 128 -1.46 -2.08 2.07
CA THR A 128 -2.38 -2.00 0.92
C THR A 128 -3.74 -2.59 1.26
N THR A 129 -3.77 -3.68 2.02
CA THR A 129 -4.99 -4.40 2.37
C THR A 129 -5.89 -3.62 3.34
N SER A 130 -5.35 -2.76 4.19
CA SER A 130 -6.16 -1.85 5.01
C SER A 130 -6.88 -0.81 4.15
N GLN A 131 -6.21 -0.23 3.16
CA GLN A 131 -6.82 0.73 2.23
C GLN A 131 -7.88 0.06 1.33
N ILE A 132 -7.59 -1.13 0.80
CA ILE A 132 -8.57 -1.92 0.04
C ILE A 132 -9.81 -2.22 0.90
N LEU A 133 -9.61 -2.57 2.18
CA LEU A 133 -10.73 -2.80 3.11
C LEU A 133 -11.53 -1.52 3.33
N GLY A 134 -10.85 -0.39 3.57
CA GLY A 134 -11.51 0.92 3.74
C GLY A 134 -12.39 1.26 2.55
N LEU A 135 -11.84 1.17 1.33
CA LEU A 135 -12.57 1.44 0.10
C LEU A 135 -13.77 0.47 -0.07
N ARG A 136 -13.57 -0.84 0.16
CA ARG A 136 -14.67 -1.82 0.06
C ARG A 136 -15.77 -1.59 1.09
N ARG A 137 -15.42 -1.15 2.31
CA ARG A 137 -16.41 -0.78 3.33
C ARG A 137 -17.23 0.43 2.89
N ILE A 138 -16.60 1.44 2.30
CA ILE A 138 -17.30 2.59 1.72
C ILE A 138 -18.25 2.15 0.61
N LEU A 139 -17.75 1.39 -0.36
CA LEU A 139 -18.56 0.89 -1.48
C LEU A 139 -19.73 0.01 -1.03
N GLU A 140 -19.52 -0.78 0.02
CA GLU A 140 -20.57 -1.61 0.63
C GLU A 140 -21.66 -0.73 1.26
N GLY A 141 -21.29 0.29 2.05
CA GLY A 141 -22.23 1.23 2.65
C GLY A 141 -23.01 2.02 1.61
N VAL A 142 -22.32 2.55 0.59
CA VAL A 142 -22.91 3.28 -0.54
C VAL A 142 -23.94 2.42 -1.27
N LYS A 143 -23.61 1.17 -1.60
CA LYS A 143 -24.51 0.26 -2.31
C LYS A 143 -25.68 -0.22 -1.46
N ASN A 144 -25.46 -0.46 -0.16
CA ASN A 144 -26.50 -1.00 0.74
C ASN A 144 -27.55 0.05 1.11
N LYS A 145 -27.17 1.33 1.12
CA LYS A 145 -28.03 2.45 1.50
C LYS A 145 -28.36 3.39 0.35
N ASP A 146 -28.02 2.99 -0.85
CA ASP A 146 -28.30 3.75 -2.08
C ASP A 146 -27.82 5.21 -2.00
N LEU A 147 -26.62 5.40 -1.42
CA LEU A 147 -26.04 6.74 -1.22
C LEU A 147 -25.47 7.27 -2.54
N ARG A 148 -25.51 8.60 -2.69
CA ARG A 148 -24.73 9.27 -3.72
C ARG A 148 -23.25 9.25 -3.37
N ALA A 149 -22.43 8.90 -4.33
CA ALA A 149 -20.97 8.96 -4.16
C ALA A 149 -20.26 9.08 -5.51
N VAL A 150 -19.18 9.83 -5.51
CA VAL A 150 -18.24 9.97 -6.63
C VAL A 150 -16.84 9.64 -6.10
N LEU A 151 -16.20 8.69 -6.74
CA LEU A 151 -14.85 8.27 -6.43
C LEU A 151 -13.94 8.62 -7.59
N VAL A 152 -12.84 9.34 -7.34
CA VAL A 152 -11.85 9.68 -8.38
C VAL A 152 -10.53 9.02 -8.01
N PHE A 153 -10.07 8.12 -8.88
CA PHE A 153 -8.80 7.42 -8.76
C PHE A 153 -7.73 8.22 -9.48
N VAL A 154 -6.86 8.86 -8.71
CA VAL A 154 -5.83 9.77 -9.21
C VAL A 154 -4.55 9.02 -9.54
N ASP A 155 -4.02 9.23 -10.75
CA ASP A 155 -2.69 8.77 -11.18
C ASP A 155 -1.77 9.98 -11.40
N PHE A 156 -0.49 9.88 -11.05
CA PHE A 156 0.50 10.92 -11.29
C PHE A 156 1.49 10.55 -12.39
N CYS A 157 1.99 11.55 -13.09
CA CYS A 157 3.05 11.39 -14.07
C CYS A 157 4.40 11.19 -13.38
N LYS A 158 4.92 9.95 -13.33
CA LYS A 158 6.26 9.66 -12.78
C LYS A 158 6.48 10.29 -11.39
N ALA A 159 5.56 10.08 -10.45
CA ALA A 159 5.49 10.75 -9.16
C ALA A 159 6.83 10.88 -8.42
N PHE A 160 7.60 9.77 -8.35
CA PHE A 160 8.92 9.77 -7.68
C PHE A 160 9.98 10.61 -8.42
N ASP A 161 9.85 10.77 -9.72
CA ASP A 161 10.87 11.44 -10.56
C ASP A 161 10.59 12.94 -10.72
N SER A 162 9.44 13.46 -10.22
CA SER A 162 8.96 14.81 -10.51
C SER A 162 9.03 15.81 -9.34
N ILE A 163 9.26 15.35 -8.11
CA ILE A 163 9.32 16.23 -6.93
C ILE A 163 10.39 17.31 -7.08
N ASN A 164 10.01 18.58 -6.89
CA ASN A 164 10.95 19.70 -6.89
C ASN A 164 11.81 19.68 -5.62
N HIS A 165 13.15 19.65 -5.78
CA HIS A 165 14.10 19.56 -4.66
C HIS A 165 14.02 20.79 -3.74
N ALA A 166 13.94 22.01 -4.28
CA ALA A 166 13.89 23.22 -3.47
C ALA A 166 12.65 23.23 -2.57
N THR A 167 11.49 22.98 -3.17
CA THR A 167 10.21 22.88 -2.43
C THR A 167 10.23 21.75 -1.42
N MET A 168 10.81 20.59 -1.77
CA MET A 168 10.98 19.48 -0.83
C MET A 168 11.76 19.90 0.42
N PHE A 169 12.89 20.60 0.26
CA PHE A 169 13.70 21.05 1.41
C PHE A 169 12.96 22.06 2.28
N GLU A 170 12.16 22.94 1.71
CA GLU A 170 11.31 23.87 2.45
C GLU A 170 10.23 23.13 3.25
N ILE A 171 9.60 22.13 2.65
CA ILE A 171 8.61 21.28 3.32
C ILE A 171 9.27 20.51 4.46
N LEU A 172 10.42 19.90 4.25
CA LEU A 172 11.14 19.17 5.31
C LEU A 172 11.47 20.08 6.50
N ARG A 173 11.89 21.32 6.24
CA ARG A 173 12.09 22.33 7.28
C ARG A 173 10.77 22.65 8.01
N ALA A 174 9.67 22.83 7.29
CA ALA A 174 8.34 23.10 7.86
C ALA A 174 7.81 21.95 8.72
N TYR A 175 8.24 20.71 8.46
CA TYR A 175 7.96 19.53 9.29
C TYR A 175 8.91 19.38 10.48
N GLY A 176 9.82 20.33 10.70
CA GLY A 176 10.72 20.35 11.84
C GLY A 176 11.95 19.45 11.70
N ILE A 177 12.34 19.09 10.48
CA ILE A 177 13.63 18.40 10.27
C ILE A 177 14.77 19.37 10.60
N PRO A 178 15.66 18.99 11.53
CA PRO A 178 16.66 19.91 12.05
C PRO A 178 17.76 20.19 11.02
N PRO A 179 18.51 21.32 11.22
CA PRO A 179 19.44 21.83 10.21
C PRO A 179 20.50 20.85 9.75
N ASN A 180 21.16 20.12 10.65
CA ASN A 180 22.23 19.19 10.27
C ASN A 180 21.71 18.05 9.39
N MET A 181 20.56 17.47 9.73
CA MET A 181 19.93 16.42 8.90
C MET A 181 19.45 16.97 7.57
N LEU A 182 18.84 18.16 7.56
CA LEU A 182 18.39 18.80 6.33
C LEU A 182 19.55 19.06 5.39
N ASP A 183 20.68 19.56 5.92
CA ASP A 183 21.88 19.81 5.11
C ASP A 183 22.53 18.51 4.63
N ALA A 184 22.53 17.45 5.44
CA ALA A 184 22.98 16.13 5.00
C ALA A 184 22.12 15.58 3.84
N ILE A 185 20.80 15.76 3.89
CA ILE A 185 19.90 15.40 2.79
C ILE A 185 20.21 16.26 1.55
N LYS A 186 20.37 17.57 1.72
CA LYS A 186 20.73 18.47 0.62
C LYS A 186 22.05 18.08 -0.06
N LEU A 187 23.08 17.70 0.71
CA LEU A 187 24.36 17.25 0.15
C LEU A 187 24.22 16.03 -0.76
N ILE A 188 23.32 15.11 -0.41
CA ILE A 188 23.04 13.91 -1.21
C ILE A 188 22.29 14.27 -2.51
N TYR A 189 21.34 15.20 -2.45
CA TYR A 189 20.49 15.56 -3.59
C TYR A 189 21.06 16.69 -4.46
N ASN A 190 21.85 17.62 -3.88
CA ASN A 190 22.53 18.66 -4.63
C ASN A 190 23.66 18.02 -5.47
N ASN A 191 23.76 18.43 -6.73
CA ASN A 191 24.73 17.88 -7.69
C ASN A 191 24.54 16.39 -8.03
N LEU A 192 23.34 15.84 -7.79
CA LEU A 192 23.04 14.46 -8.11
C LEU A 192 23.23 14.20 -9.62
N ARG A 193 24.11 13.25 -9.94
CA ARG A 193 24.40 12.81 -11.32
C ARG A 193 24.04 11.34 -11.47
N ALA A 194 23.41 11.02 -12.56
CA ALA A 194 23.00 9.66 -12.87
C ALA A 194 23.52 9.23 -14.24
N ARG A 195 23.72 7.93 -14.42
CA ARG A 195 23.90 7.30 -15.73
C ARG A 195 23.02 6.06 -15.82
N ILE A 196 22.58 5.73 -17.02
CA ILE A 196 21.77 4.55 -17.26
C ILE A 196 22.69 3.37 -17.55
N LYS A 197 22.52 2.30 -16.80
CA LYS A 197 23.22 1.03 -17.01
C LYS A 197 22.40 0.11 -17.88
N THR A 198 22.90 -0.21 -19.08
CA THR A 198 22.26 -1.14 -20.01
C THR A 198 23.15 -2.36 -20.24
N THR A 199 22.65 -3.34 -20.99
CA THR A 199 23.42 -4.52 -21.42
C THR A 199 24.55 -4.18 -22.39
N GLU A 200 24.42 -3.07 -23.11
CA GLU A 200 25.40 -2.61 -24.13
C GLU A 200 26.43 -1.63 -23.55
N GLY A 201 26.27 -1.21 -22.27
CA GLY A 201 27.18 -0.29 -21.62
C GLY A 201 26.44 0.77 -20.79
N ASN A 202 27.17 1.77 -20.32
CA ASN A 202 26.63 2.87 -19.56
C ASN A 202 26.54 4.12 -20.45
N THR A 203 25.51 4.94 -20.23
CA THR A 203 25.44 6.28 -20.80
C THR A 203 26.43 7.22 -20.12
N ASP A 204 26.63 8.41 -20.69
CA ASP A 204 27.26 9.51 -19.98
C ASP A 204 26.45 9.95 -18.76
N TYR A 205 27.12 10.65 -17.83
CA TYR A 205 26.44 11.22 -16.67
C TYR A 205 25.58 12.41 -17.05
N PHE A 206 24.37 12.45 -16.53
CA PHE A 206 23.48 13.60 -16.60
C PHE A 206 23.08 14.06 -15.19
N ARG A 207 22.77 15.34 -15.03
CA ARG A 207 22.31 15.91 -13.75
C ARG A 207 20.83 15.63 -13.52
N MET A 208 20.48 15.35 -12.28
CA MET A 208 19.11 15.24 -11.83
C MET A 208 18.72 16.47 -11.00
N PHE A 209 17.72 17.22 -11.46
CA PHE A 209 17.25 18.45 -10.82
C PHE A 209 15.94 18.26 -10.06
N ALA A 210 15.31 17.12 -10.21
CA ALA A 210 14.03 16.78 -9.58
C ALA A 210 13.95 15.28 -9.27
N GLY A 211 13.01 14.93 -8.45
CA GLY A 211 12.69 13.56 -8.09
C GLY A 211 13.45 13.04 -6.88
N VAL A 212 12.93 11.94 -6.32
CA VAL A 212 13.57 11.20 -5.23
C VAL A 212 14.07 9.86 -5.73
N MET A 213 15.21 9.40 -5.22
CA MET A 213 15.92 8.21 -5.72
C MET A 213 15.13 6.92 -5.51
N GLN A 214 14.52 6.40 -6.58
CA GLN A 214 13.76 5.17 -6.55
C GLN A 214 14.68 3.96 -6.29
N GLY A 215 14.66 3.41 -5.08
CA GLY A 215 15.57 2.34 -4.62
C GLY A 215 16.45 2.73 -3.42
N ASP A 216 16.39 3.99 -2.99
CA ASP A 216 16.94 4.42 -1.70
C ASP A 216 15.97 4.17 -0.54
N THR A 217 16.49 4.16 0.68
CA THR A 217 15.71 3.88 1.89
C THR A 217 14.92 5.08 2.41
N LEU A 218 15.46 6.28 2.24
CA LEU A 218 14.87 7.53 2.73
C LEU A 218 13.86 8.09 1.72
N ALA A 219 14.11 7.94 0.42
CA ALA A 219 13.33 8.53 -0.65
C ALA A 219 11.81 8.28 -0.58
N PRO A 220 11.31 7.06 -0.27
CA PRO A 220 9.86 6.84 -0.12
C PRO A 220 9.24 7.65 1.01
N TYR A 221 9.98 7.90 2.09
CA TYR A 221 9.47 8.67 3.22
C TYR A 221 9.49 10.17 2.94
N LEU A 222 10.51 10.67 2.20
CA LEU A 222 10.53 12.04 1.70
C LEU A 222 9.33 12.30 0.77
N PHE A 223 9.05 11.36 -0.13
CA PHE A 223 7.86 11.42 -0.99
C PHE A 223 6.57 11.55 -0.17
N VAL A 224 6.38 10.70 0.86
CA VAL A 224 5.20 10.73 1.73
C VAL A 224 5.06 12.07 2.45
N ILE A 225 6.15 12.68 2.95
CA ILE A 225 6.12 13.99 3.62
C ILE A 225 5.67 15.08 2.64
N VAL A 226 6.21 15.09 1.42
CA VAL A 226 5.85 16.09 0.39
C VAL A 226 4.39 15.95 -0.01
N LEU A 227 3.94 14.72 -0.23
CA LEU A 227 2.53 14.46 -0.58
C LEU A 227 1.60 14.80 0.58
N ASP A 228 1.95 14.46 1.83
CA ASP A 228 1.17 14.82 3.02
C ASP A 228 0.97 16.34 3.13
N TYR A 229 2.02 17.11 2.82
CA TYR A 229 1.94 18.58 2.79
C TYR A 229 0.94 19.08 1.73
N ALA A 230 1.04 18.58 0.50
CA ALA A 230 0.15 18.97 -0.59
C ALA A 230 -1.31 18.60 -0.28
N MET A 231 -1.54 17.38 0.20
CA MET A 231 -2.89 16.90 0.56
C MET A 231 -3.48 17.68 1.75
N ARG A 232 -2.66 18.07 2.74
CA ARG A 232 -3.12 18.94 3.83
C ARG A 232 -3.60 20.28 3.30
N LYS A 233 -2.82 20.92 2.44
CA LYS A 233 -3.21 22.20 1.84
C LYS A 233 -4.50 22.10 1.01
N ALA A 234 -4.68 20.99 0.31
CA ALA A 234 -5.84 20.77 -0.53
C ALA A 234 -7.13 20.53 0.26
N ILE A 235 -7.07 19.87 1.43
CA ILE A 235 -8.23 19.26 2.09
C ILE A 235 -8.51 19.86 3.48
N THR A 236 -7.47 20.16 4.29
CA THR A 236 -7.66 20.50 5.71
C THR A 236 -8.62 21.67 5.90
N GLY A 237 -9.63 21.47 6.77
CA GLY A 237 -10.69 22.44 7.07
C GLY A 237 -11.85 22.45 6.07
N ARG A 238 -11.79 21.63 5.02
CA ARG A 238 -12.82 21.52 3.98
C ARG A 238 -13.40 20.11 3.87
N GLU A 239 -13.10 19.23 4.82
CA GLU A 239 -13.48 17.82 4.76
C GLU A 239 -14.99 17.61 4.65
N ASN A 240 -15.78 18.40 5.39
CA ASN A 240 -17.25 18.33 5.34
C ASN A 240 -17.84 19.00 4.08
N GLU A 241 -17.12 19.95 3.48
CA GLU A 241 -17.53 20.58 2.23
C GLU A 241 -17.33 19.68 1.01
N LEU A 242 -16.18 18.97 0.98
CA LEU A 242 -15.69 18.27 -0.21
C LEU A 242 -15.83 16.75 -0.14
N GLY A 243 -15.88 16.19 1.07
CA GLY A 243 -15.77 14.76 1.31
C GLY A 243 -17.08 13.99 1.22
N LEU A 244 -16.95 12.67 1.19
CA LEU A 244 -18.07 11.74 1.36
C LEU A 244 -18.50 11.73 2.83
N THR A 245 -19.78 12.04 3.08
CA THR A 245 -20.36 12.06 4.42
C THR A 245 -20.54 10.64 4.96
N LEU A 246 -19.84 10.32 6.02
CA LEU A 246 -19.99 9.06 6.75
C LEU A 246 -21.11 9.15 7.80
N GLN A 247 -21.26 10.31 8.43
CA GLN A 247 -22.25 10.59 9.45
C GLN A 247 -22.67 12.05 9.37
N HIS A 248 -23.96 12.32 9.22
CA HIS A 248 -24.50 13.67 9.32
C HIS A 248 -24.43 14.17 10.76
N ARG A 249 -24.37 15.49 10.90
CA ARG A 249 -24.41 16.16 12.20
C ARG A 249 -25.69 15.78 12.97
N GLN A 250 -25.54 15.24 14.15
CA GLN A 250 -26.66 14.92 15.03
C GLN A 250 -26.83 15.98 16.15
N SER A 251 -25.72 16.52 16.62
CA SER A 251 -25.68 17.57 17.65
C SER A 251 -24.30 18.25 17.65
N SER A 252 -24.10 19.22 18.56
CA SER A 252 -22.78 19.80 18.78
C SER A 252 -21.77 18.79 19.32
N ARG A 253 -22.21 17.78 20.08
CA ARG A 253 -21.37 16.68 20.61
C ARG A 253 -21.07 15.59 19.56
N PHE A 254 -21.92 15.48 18.54
CA PHE A 254 -21.79 14.53 17.43
C PHE A 254 -21.77 15.30 16.11
N PRO A 255 -20.61 15.92 15.78
CA PRO A 255 -20.46 16.69 14.55
C PRO A 255 -20.51 15.78 13.33
N GLU A 256 -20.65 16.38 12.17
CA GLU A 256 -20.55 15.68 10.89
C GLU A 256 -19.18 15.05 10.74
N GLN A 257 -19.14 13.86 10.15
CA GLN A 257 -17.92 13.15 9.83
C GLN A 257 -17.90 12.83 8.34
N SER A 258 -16.86 13.28 7.68
CA SER A 258 -16.64 13.05 6.26
C SER A 258 -15.24 12.48 6.01
N ILE A 259 -15.07 11.86 4.85
CA ILE A 259 -13.79 11.35 4.38
C ILE A 259 -13.57 11.84 2.96
N CYS A 260 -12.40 12.44 2.68
CA CYS A 260 -12.07 12.97 1.37
C CYS A 260 -11.19 12.04 0.55
N ASP A 261 -10.38 11.21 1.19
CA ASP A 261 -9.33 10.45 0.51
C ASP A 261 -8.92 9.17 1.24
N LEU A 262 -8.39 8.25 0.47
CA LEU A 262 -7.63 7.07 0.92
C LEU A 262 -6.38 6.97 0.06
N ASP A 263 -5.19 7.06 0.68
CA ASP A 263 -3.92 7.18 -0.02
C ASP A 263 -3.01 5.99 0.26
N PHE A 264 -2.34 5.51 -0.78
CA PHE A 264 -1.23 4.58 -0.63
C PHE A 264 -0.08 5.01 -1.55
N ALA A 265 0.88 5.74 -1.03
CA ALA A 265 1.92 6.44 -1.79
C ALA A 265 1.27 7.36 -2.83
N ASP A 266 1.56 7.15 -4.11
CA ASP A 266 1.02 7.88 -5.25
C ASP A 266 -0.38 7.41 -5.71
N ASP A 267 -0.86 6.26 -5.24
CA ASP A 267 -2.21 5.76 -5.53
C ASP A 267 -3.23 6.42 -4.59
N ILE A 268 -3.98 7.42 -5.05
CA ILE A 268 -4.95 8.20 -4.28
C ILE A 268 -6.37 7.92 -4.78
N VAL A 269 -7.29 7.75 -3.85
CA VAL A 269 -8.74 7.76 -4.14
C VAL A 269 -9.38 8.94 -3.44
N LEU A 270 -9.95 9.85 -4.21
CA LEU A 270 -10.75 10.97 -3.70
C LEU A 270 -12.22 10.54 -3.59
N LEU A 271 -12.88 10.98 -2.54
CA LEU A 271 -14.22 10.54 -2.14
C LEU A 271 -15.11 11.77 -1.90
N SER A 272 -16.25 11.86 -2.59
CA SER A 272 -17.21 12.96 -2.46
C SER A 272 -18.64 12.43 -2.57
N ASN A 273 -19.63 13.21 -2.10
CA ASN A 273 -21.04 12.86 -2.30
C ASN A 273 -21.52 13.20 -3.71
N GLU A 274 -21.07 14.33 -4.25
CA GLU A 274 -21.57 14.92 -5.49
C GLU A 274 -20.45 15.26 -6.47
N ILE A 275 -20.82 15.41 -7.75
CA ILE A 275 -19.90 15.65 -8.86
C ILE A 275 -19.16 16.97 -8.68
N GLU A 276 -19.86 18.02 -8.30
CA GLU A 276 -19.26 19.35 -8.12
C GLU A 276 -18.26 19.37 -6.96
N GLN A 277 -18.55 18.63 -5.88
CA GLN A 277 -17.60 18.43 -4.78
C GLN A 277 -16.37 17.67 -5.26
N ALA A 278 -16.55 16.60 -6.02
CA ALA A 278 -15.45 15.80 -6.58
C ALA A 278 -14.58 16.63 -7.53
N ARG A 279 -15.19 17.49 -8.37
CA ARG A 279 -14.46 18.44 -9.24
C ARG A 279 -13.61 19.40 -8.43
N LYS A 280 -14.19 20.09 -7.44
CA LYS A 280 -13.47 21.03 -6.57
C LYS A 280 -12.34 20.34 -5.80
N LEU A 281 -12.59 19.14 -5.29
CA LEU A 281 -11.59 18.35 -4.57
C LEU A 281 -10.43 17.97 -5.49
N LEU A 282 -10.71 17.43 -6.68
CA LEU A 282 -9.70 17.07 -7.68
C LEU A 282 -8.85 18.27 -8.09
N GLN A 283 -9.49 19.41 -8.39
CA GLN A 283 -8.79 20.64 -8.79
C GLN A 283 -7.94 21.20 -7.65
N SER A 284 -8.42 21.15 -6.40
CA SER A 284 -7.64 21.55 -5.22
C SER A 284 -6.40 20.65 -5.05
N VAL A 285 -6.57 19.35 -5.14
CA VAL A 285 -5.46 18.38 -5.07
C VAL A 285 -4.48 18.59 -6.23
N GLN A 286 -4.96 18.76 -7.46
CA GLN A 286 -4.11 19.04 -8.62
C GLN A 286 -3.27 20.29 -8.43
N LYS A 287 -3.87 21.39 -7.96
CA LYS A 287 -3.19 22.67 -7.70
C LYS A 287 -2.06 22.51 -6.69
N GLU A 288 -2.34 21.92 -5.54
CA GLU A 288 -1.36 21.78 -4.46
C GLU A 288 -0.28 20.74 -4.78
N CYS A 289 -0.62 19.66 -5.46
CA CYS A 289 0.36 18.68 -5.95
C CYS A 289 1.30 19.29 -7.00
N ARG A 290 0.77 20.10 -7.94
CA ARG A 290 1.57 20.82 -8.93
C ARG A 290 2.57 21.79 -8.29
N SER A 291 2.21 22.43 -7.18
CA SER A 291 3.09 23.34 -6.43
C SER A 291 4.35 22.65 -5.88
N VAL A 292 4.32 21.33 -5.71
CA VAL A 292 5.45 20.51 -5.23
C VAL A 292 6.11 19.70 -6.35
N GLY A 293 5.69 19.89 -7.60
CA GLY A 293 6.23 19.22 -8.79
C GLY A 293 5.50 17.93 -9.18
N LEU A 294 4.40 17.57 -8.52
CA LEU A 294 3.61 16.38 -8.85
C LEU A 294 2.54 16.74 -9.89
N GLU A 295 2.68 16.20 -11.10
CA GLU A 295 1.71 16.43 -12.18
C GLU A 295 0.70 15.28 -12.27
N LEU A 296 -0.59 15.65 -12.32
CA LEU A 296 -1.68 14.71 -12.48
C LEU A 296 -1.70 14.13 -13.91
N ASN A 297 -1.89 12.82 -14.01
CA ASN A 297 -2.07 12.12 -15.29
C ASN A 297 -3.56 12.00 -15.62
N ALA A 298 -4.13 13.02 -16.26
CA ALA A 298 -5.55 13.06 -16.59
C ALA A 298 -6.01 11.86 -17.46
N LYS A 299 -5.12 11.31 -18.29
CA LYS A 299 -5.46 10.17 -19.19
C LYS A 299 -5.65 8.86 -18.43
N LYS A 300 -5.02 8.71 -17.27
CA LYS A 300 -5.09 7.51 -16.42
C LYS A 300 -5.93 7.73 -15.16
N THR A 301 -6.25 8.95 -14.81
CA THR A 301 -7.19 9.27 -13.74
C THR A 301 -8.59 8.89 -14.22
N GLU A 302 -9.31 8.13 -13.39
CA GLU A 302 -10.64 7.61 -13.72
C GLU A 302 -11.62 7.84 -12.57
N ALA A 303 -12.92 7.94 -12.89
CA ALA A 303 -13.96 8.17 -11.90
C ALA A 303 -15.02 7.07 -11.90
N MET A 304 -15.55 6.75 -10.71
CA MET A 304 -16.73 5.90 -10.50
C MET A 304 -17.86 6.72 -9.87
N TYR A 305 -19.08 6.48 -10.33
CA TYR A 305 -20.29 7.20 -9.94
C TYR A 305 -21.33 6.26 -9.35
N PHE A 306 -21.94 6.65 -8.24
CA PHE A 306 -22.98 5.87 -7.56
C PHE A 306 -24.19 6.75 -7.29
N ASN A 307 -25.35 6.33 -7.77
CA ASN A 307 -26.64 7.00 -7.56
C ASN A 307 -26.62 8.51 -7.92
N THR A 308 -25.82 8.86 -8.88
CA THR A 308 -25.72 10.20 -9.46
C THR A 308 -25.58 10.06 -10.97
N ASP A 309 -26.04 11.05 -11.71
CA ASP A 309 -25.84 11.08 -13.14
C ASP A 309 -24.35 11.09 -13.45
N VAL A 310 -23.98 10.41 -14.54
CA VAL A 310 -22.60 10.47 -15.02
C VAL A 310 -22.40 11.83 -15.66
N ALA A 311 -21.55 12.64 -15.06
CA ALA A 311 -21.17 13.94 -15.61
C ALA A 311 -19.66 14.07 -15.69
N GLU A 312 -19.22 15.00 -16.50
CA GLU A 312 -17.82 15.26 -16.74
C GLU A 312 -17.20 15.96 -15.53
N ILE A 313 -16.07 15.42 -15.08
CA ILE A 313 -15.22 16.03 -14.06
C ILE A 313 -13.99 16.58 -14.77
N ASP A 314 -13.82 17.89 -14.73
CA ASP A 314 -12.70 18.56 -15.38
C ASP A 314 -11.55 18.80 -14.41
N THR A 315 -10.33 18.59 -14.91
CA THR A 315 -9.10 19.04 -14.27
C THR A 315 -8.95 20.57 -14.38
N LEU A 316 -7.97 21.15 -13.71
CA LEU A 316 -7.63 22.58 -13.86
C LEU A 316 -7.28 22.97 -15.30
N ASP A 317 -6.77 22.02 -16.09
CA ASP A 317 -6.35 22.23 -17.47
C ASP A 317 -7.48 21.91 -18.48
N GLY A 318 -8.71 21.68 -18.01
CA GLY A 318 -9.88 21.39 -18.84
C GLY A 318 -9.92 19.97 -19.43
N TYR A 319 -9.09 19.04 -18.94
CA TYR A 319 -9.19 17.65 -19.35
C TYR A 319 -10.33 16.95 -18.61
N GLN A 320 -11.16 16.26 -19.37
CA GLN A 320 -12.26 15.45 -18.84
C GLN A 320 -11.74 14.09 -18.32
N ILE A 321 -12.10 13.77 -17.08
CA ILE A 321 -11.76 12.50 -16.45
C ILE A 321 -12.69 11.40 -16.95
N LYS A 322 -12.12 10.30 -17.41
CA LYS A 322 -12.87 9.17 -17.93
C LYS A 322 -13.59 8.41 -16.82
N GLN A 323 -14.76 7.86 -17.15
CA GLN A 323 -15.43 6.89 -16.29
C GLN A 323 -14.64 5.58 -16.27
N ALA A 324 -14.40 5.04 -15.09
CA ALA A 324 -13.79 3.72 -14.91
C ALA A 324 -14.76 2.62 -15.37
N LYS A 325 -14.50 2.07 -16.54
CA LYS A 325 -15.29 1.01 -17.17
C LYS A 325 -14.43 -0.20 -17.50
N THR A 326 -15.04 -1.36 -17.35
CA THR A 326 -14.46 -2.61 -17.81
C THR A 326 -14.71 -2.80 -19.31
N GLU A 327 -14.06 -3.79 -19.91
CA GLU A 327 -14.33 -4.18 -21.30
C GLU A 327 -15.80 -4.58 -21.55
N SER A 328 -16.49 -5.10 -20.52
CA SER A 328 -17.94 -5.41 -20.56
C SER A 328 -18.84 -4.18 -20.37
N GLY A 329 -18.29 -3.00 -20.18
CA GLY A 329 -19.05 -1.75 -19.94
C GLY A 329 -19.45 -1.51 -18.49
N ASP A 330 -19.27 -2.49 -17.60
CA ASP A 330 -19.59 -2.33 -16.18
C ASP A 330 -18.60 -1.38 -15.49
N GLN A 331 -19.09 -0.61 -14.53
CA GLN A 331 -18.23 0.28 -13.76
C GLN A 331 -17.42 -0.51 -12.73
N ASP A 332 -16.08 -0.48 -12.86
CA ASP A 332 -15.14 -1.08 -11.91
C ASP A 332 -13.74 -0.48 -12.08
N PHE A 333 -12.91 -0.58 -11.03
CA PHE A 333 -11.53 -0.09 -11.04
C PHE A 333 -10.61 -1.04 -10.28
N VAL A 334 -9.33 -1.07 -10.66
CA VAL A 334 -8.28 -1.85 -9.98
C VAL A 334 -7.53 -0.95 -9.02
N TYR A 335 -7.90 -0.96 -7.74
CA TYR A 335 -7.22 -0.22 -6.67
C TYR A 335 -6.24 -1.12 -5.93
N LEU A 336 -4.98 -0.71 -5.86
CA LEU A 336 -3.87 -1.44 -5.20
C LEU A 336 -3.82 -2.93 -5.59
N GLY A 337 -4.07 -3.19 -6.86
CA GLY A 337 -4.03 -4.53 -7.44
C GLY A 337 -5.26 -5.40 -7.16
N CYS A 338 -6.32 -4.90 -6.52
CA CYS A 338 -7.61 -5.57 -6.34
C CYS A 338 -8.73 -4.83 -7.08
N TYR A 339 -9.66 -5.54 -7.70
CA TYR A 339 -10.86 -4.92 -8.24
C TYR A 339 -11.75 -4.39 -7.10
N CYS A 340 -12.41 -3.26 -7.32
CA CYS A 340 -13.43 -2.73 -6.41
C CYS A 340 -14.59 -3.71 -6.26
N SER A 341 -15.00 -4.36 -7.35
CA SER A 341 -15.96 -5.46 -7.34
C SER A 341 -15.34 -6.74 -6.78
N GLN A 342 -15.85 -7.23 -5.65
CA GLN A 342 -15.37 -8.46 -5.02
C GLN A 342 -15.49 -9.70 -5.91
N CYS A 343 -16.62 -9.86 -6.60
CA CYS A 343 -16.86 -11.02 -7.47
C CYS A 343 -15.81 -11.11 -8.58
N ARG A 344 -15.51 -9.95 -9.20
CA ARG A 344 -14.50 -9.85 -10.27
C ARG A 344 -13.08 -10.08 -9.71
N ASP A 345 -12.77 -9.53 -8.53
CA ASP A 345 -11.48 -9.76 -7.87
C ASP A 345 -11.25 -11.26 -7.61
N ILE A 346 -12.21 -11.96 -7.02
CA ILE A 346 -12.13 -13.41 -6.76
C ILE A 346 -11.95 -14.20 -8.07
N ALA A 347 -12.70 -13.87 -9.12
CA ALA A 347 -12.58 -14.54 -10.42
C ALA A 347 -11.18 -14.35 -11.02
N THR A 348 -10.67 -13.11 -11.00
CA THR A 348 -9.33 -12.77 -11.50
C THR A 348 -8.24 -13.46 -10.69
N ARG A 349 -8.34 -13.48 -9.35
CA ARG A 349 -7.35 -14.16 -8.49
C ARG A 349 -7.29 -15.66 -8.78
N LYS A 350 -8.44 -16.31 -8.95
CA LYS A 350 -8.49 -17.72 -9.32
C LYS A 350 -7.83 -17.96 -10.69
N ALA A 351 -8.14 -17.14 -11.69
CA ALA A 351 -7.56 -17.27 -13.03
C ALA A 351 -6.03 -17.10 -13.02
N LEU A 352 -5.52 -16.03 -12.37
CA LEU A 352 -4.08 -15.77 -12.25
C LEU A 352 -3.35 -16.87 -11.46
N ALA A 353 -3.96 -17.39 -10.39
CA ALA A 353 -3.38 -18.49 -9.62
C ALA A 353 -3.28 -19.78 -10.44
N TRP A 354 -4.31 -20.10 -11.24
CA TRP A 354 -4.27 -21.22 -12.20
C TRP A 354 -3.21 -21.01 -13.28
N GLN A 355 -3.12 -19.80 -13.83
CA GLN A 355 -2.09 -19.48 -14.81
C GLN A 355 -0.68 -19.70 -14.26
N SER A 356 -0.43 -19.23 -13.03
CA SER A 356 0.84 -19.43 -12.32
C SER A 356 1.11 -20.92 -12.08
N LEU A 357 0.10 -21.68 -11.65
CA LEU A 357 0.21 -23.11 -11.39
C LEU A 357 0.55 -23.89 -12.69
N ASN A 358 -0.10 -23.57 -13.80
CA ASN A 358 0.10 -24.24 -15.09
C ASN A 358 1.51 -23.96 -15.65
N LYS A 359 2.06 -22.75 -15.47
CA LYS A 359 3.45 -22.43 -15.87
C LYS A 359 4.50 -23.33 -15.21
N MET A 360 4.17 -23.93 -14.06
CA MET A 360 5.07 -24.82 -13.32
C MET A 360 4.67 -26.29 -13.43
N SER A 361 3.95 -26.69 -14.47
CA SER A 361 3.44 -28.07 -14.65
C SER A 361 4.52 -29.13 -14.58
N ASN A 362 5.72 -28.88 -15.11
CA ASN A 362 6.86 -29.79 -15.06
C ASN A 362 7.37 -30.01 -13.63
N VAL A 363 7.31 -28.96 -12.79
CA VAL A 363 7.69 -29.05 -11.37
C VAL A 363 6.73 -29.96 -10.61
N TRP A 364 5.43 -29.85 -10.87
CA TRP A 364 4.43 -30.69 -10.21
C TRP A 364 4.54 -32.17 -10.58
N LYS A 365 5.00 -32.47 -11.80
CA LYS A 365 5.23 -33.84 -12.31
C LYS A 365 6.59 -34.42 -11.90
N SER A 366 7.53 -33.60 -11.42
CA SER A 366 8.89 -34.05 -11.05
C SER A 366 8.89 -34.88 -9.76
N ASP A 367 10.04 -35.50 -9.44
CA ASP A 367 10.27 -36.32 -8.24
C ASP A 367 10.54 -35.50 -6.96
N LEU A 368 10.30 -34.19 -7.00
CA LEU A 368 10.40 -33.35 -5.82
C LEU A 368 9.44 -33.81 -4.71
N SER A 369 9.91 -33.81 -3.47
CA SER A 369 9.07 -34.17 -2.33
C SER A 369 7.84 -33.23 -2.22
N ASN A 370 6.71 -33.78 -1.77
CA ASN A 370 5.47 -33.02 -1.57
C ASN A 370 5.68 -31.78 -0.69
N LYS A 371 6.58 -31.83 0.31
CA LYS A 371 6.93 -30.68 1.15
C LYS A 371 7.52 -29.54 0.32
N ARG A 372 8.46 -29.84 -0.60
CA ARG A 372 9.07 -28.83 -1.48
C ARG A 372 8.04 -28.26 -2.49
N LYS A 373 7.22 -29.12 -3.11
CA LYS A 373 6.13 -28.72 -4.00
C LYS A 373 5.14 -27.78 -3.30
N LEU A 374 4.72 -28.10 -2.08
CA LEU A 374 3.81 -27.26 -1.29
C LEU A 374 4.45 -25.92 -0.90
N ASN A 375 5.73 -25.89 -0.56
CA ASN A 375 6.42 -24.62 -0.28
C ASN A 375 6.47 -23.72 -1.50
N LEU A 376 6.78 -24.29 -2.67
CA LEU A 376 6.78 -23.55 -3.93
C LEU A 376 5.38 -23.07 -4.30
N PHE A 377 4.36 -23.92 -4.15
CA PHE A 377 2.95 -23.53 -4.38
C PHE A 377 2.52 -22.37 -3.47
N ARG A 378 2.88 -22.39 -2.18
CA ARG A 378 2.59 -21.30 -1.23
C ARG A 378 3.27 -20.00 -1.62
N ALA A 379 4.53 -20.08 -2.07
CA ALA A 379 5.29 -18.91 -2.48
C ALA A 379 4.78 -18.27 -3.79
N THR A 380 4.11 -19.04 -4.64
CA THR A 380 3.70 -18.65 -5.98
C THR A 380 2.17 -18.58 -6.12
N SER A 381 1.54 -19.65 -6.54
CA SER A 381 0.11 -19.67 -6.91
C SER A 381 -0.83 -19.40 -5.72
N GLU A 382 -0.53 -19.90 -4.51
CA GLU A 382 -1.33 -19.63 -3.31
C GLU A 382 -1.24 -18.16 -2.91
N SER A 383 -0.06 -17.54 -2.98
CA SER A 383 0.12 -16.12 -2.67
C SER A 383 -0.68 -15.22 -3.63
N ILE A 384 -0.78 -15.58 -4.91
CA ILE A 384 -1.61 -14.89 -5.91
C ILE A 384 -3.09 -15.05 -5.58
N LEU A 385 -3.54 -16.28 -5.28
CA LEU A 385 -4.95 -16.55 -4.93
C LEU A 385 -5.40 -15.77 -3.71
N LEU A 386 -4.53 -15.66 -2.71
CA LEU A 386 -4.84 -15.08 -1.40
C LEU A 386 -4.47 -13.59 -1.28
N TYR A 387 -4.07 -12.92 -2.35
CA TYR A 387 -3.83 -11.48 -2.31
C TYR A 387 -5.15 -10.73 -2.12
N GLY A 388 -5.24 -9.87 -1.11
CA GLY A 388 -6.44 -9.09 -0.79
C GLY A 388 -7.60 -9.90 -0.20
N CYS A 389 -7.48 -11.22 -0.03
CA CYS A 389 -8.56 -12.12 0.40
C CYS A 389 -9.15 -11.78 1.78
N GLN A 390 -8.39 -11.13 2.64
CA GLN A 390 -8.82 -10.70 3.97
C GLN A 390 -9.89 -9.60 3.95
N THR A 391 -10.13 -9.01 2.78
CA THR A 391 -11.16 -7.99 2.57
C THR A 391 -12.44 -8.57 1.95
N TRP A 392 -12.47 -9.88 1.65
CA TRP A 392 -13.62 -10.52 1.03
C TRP A 392 -14.72 -10.84 2.03
N THR A 393 -15.94 -10.54 1.64
CA THR A 393 -17.19 -10.89 2.35
C THR A 393 -17.80 -12.10 1.66
N LEU A 394 -17.50 -13.30 2.18
CA LEU A 394 -17.87 -14.56 1.53
C LEU A 394 -19.12 -15.18 2.14
N SER A 395 -20.08 -15.55 1.30
CA SER A 395 -21.16 -16.47 1.66
C SER A 395 -20.63 -17.90 1.81
N LYS A 396 -21.40 -18.77 2.50
CA LYS A 396 -21.05 -20.20 2.65
C LYS A 396 -20.84 -20.89 1.29
N CYS A 397 -21.65 -20.52 0.28
CA CYS A 397 -21.54 -21.07 -1.07
C CYS A 397 -20.23 -20.64 -1.76
N GLU A 398 -19.83 -19.37 -1.61
CA GLU A 398 -18.58 -18.86 -2.16
C GLU A 398 -17.37 -19.47 -1.44
N GLU A 399 -17.42 -19.65 -0.12
CA GLU A 399 -16.40 -20.37 0.64
C GLU A 399 -16.21 -21.80 0.09
N ALA A 400 -17.31 -22.54 -0.12
CA ALA A 400 -17.25 -23.88 -0.70
C ALA A 400 -16.68 -23.90 -2.14
N ARG A 401 -17.01 -22.89 -2.97
CA ARG A 401 -16.46 -22.75 -4.34
C ARG A 401 -14.97 -22.47 -4.33
N ILE A 402 -14.47 -21.66 -3.40
CA ILE A 402 -13.04 -21.36 -3.26
C ILE A 402 -12.30 -22.58 -2.72
N ASP A 403 -12.84 -23.28 -1.72
CA ASP A 403 -12.29 -24.53 -1.19
C ASP A 403 -12.20 -25.60 -2.29
N GLY A 404 -13.24 -25.75 -3.12
CA GLY A 404 -13.20 -26.68 -4.25
C GLY A 404 -12.16 -26.32 -5.31
N CYS A 405 -11.95 -25.00 -5.56
CA CYS A 405 -10.89 -24.53 -6.44
C CYS A 405 -9.50 -24.87 -5.86
N TYR A 406 -9.28 -24.59 -4.60
CA TYR A 406 -8.02 -24.84 -3.90
C TYR A 406 -7.72 -26.35 -3.80
N THR A 407 -8.73 -27.18 -3.54
CA THR A 407 -8.62 -28.64 -3.54
C THR A 407 -8.08 -29.18 -4.87
N ARG A 408 -8.61 -28.64 -5.99
CA ARG A 408 -8.12 -29.00 -7.34
C ARG A 408 -6.67 -28.58 -7.55
N MET A 409 -6.29 -27.38 -7.10
CA MET A 409 -4.89 -26.93 -7.16
C MET A 409 -3.97 -27.85 -6.35
N LEU A 410 -4.36 -28.25 -5.13
CA LEU A 410 -3.58 -29.20 -4.31
C LEU A 410 -3.40 -30.57 -4.98
N ARG A 411 -4.44 -31.07 -5.66
CA ARG A 411 -4.33 -32.33 -6.44
C ARG A 411 -3.30 -32.20 -7.55
N THR A 412 -3.30 -31.09 -8.28
CA THR A 412 -2.31 -30.79 -9.33
C THR A 412 -0.89 -30.71 -8.73
N VAL A 413 -0.70 -29.97 -7.64
CA VAL A 413 0.61 -29.80 -6.98
C VAL A 413 1.19 -31.12 -6.48
N LYS A 414 0.34 -31.98 -5.89
CA LYS A 414 0.75 -33.30 -5.39
C LYS A 414 0.77 -34.36 -6.49
N ASN A 415 0.47 -34.00 -7.75
CA ASN A 415 0.38 -34.91 -8.90
C ASN A 415 -0.57 -36.10 -8.65
N ILE A 416 -1.74 -35.83 -8.04
CA ILE A 416 -2.74 -36.85 -7.70
C ILE A 416 -3.81 -36.88 -8.78
N SER A 417 -3.91 -38.01 -9.50
CA SER A 417 -4.97 -38.25 -10.49
C SER A 417 -6.34 -38.38 -9.82
N TRP A 418 -7.39 -37.91 -10.50
CA TRP A 418 -8.76 -38.13 -10.08
C TRP A 418 -9.12 -39.63 -9.98
N LYS A 419 -8.44 -40.49 -10.76
CA LYS A 419 -8.59 -41.95 -10.76
C LYS A 419 -8.15 -42.60 -9.43
N SER A 420 -7.29 -41.93 -8.64
CA SER A 420 -6.76 -42.46 -7.39
C SER A 420 -7.80 -42.58 -6.27
N LYS A 421 -9.02 -42.02 -6.46
CA LYS A 421 -10.12 -42.00 -5.48
C LYS A 421 -9.71 -41.51 -4.07
N LEU A 422 -8.59 -40.76 -3.95
CA LEU A 422 -8.13 -40.22 -2.69
C LEU A 422 -9.16 -39.23 -2.11
N SER A 423 -9.57 -39.43 -0.86
CA SER A 423 -10.49 -38.52 -0.18
C SER A 423 -9.90 -37.12 0.00
N ASN A 424 -10.75 -36.10 0.15
CA ASN A 424 -10.25 -34.76 0.41
C ASN A 424 -9.57 -34.65 1.78
N GLU A 425 -10.01 -35.39 2.78
CA GLU A 425 -9.39 -35.45 4.12
C GLU A 425 -7.95 -35.95 4.02
N SER A 426 -7.74 -37.06 3.31
CA SER A 426 -6.39 -37.61 3.06
C SER A 426 -5.52 -36.67 2.21
N LEU A 427 -6.13 -35.94 1.24
CA LEU A 427 -5.42 -34.95 0.44
C LEU A 427 -4.91 -33.80 1.29
N TYR A 428 -5.74 -33.25 2.15
CA TYR A 428 -5.39 -32.16 3.03
C TYR A 428 -4.43 -32.59 4.15
N GLY A 429 -4.67 -33.73 4.80
CA GLY A 429 -3.91 -34.12 5.99
C GLY A 429 -3.89 -32.99 7.01
N ASN A 430 -2.71 -32.48 7.33
CA ASN A 430 -2.55 -31.35 8.26
C ASN A 430 -2.71 -29.95 7.61
N LEU A 431 -3.11 -29.86 6.34
CA LEU A 431 -3.33 -28.58 5.67
C LEU A 431 -4.71 -28.02 6.03
N HIS A 432 -4.76 -26.70 6.17
CA HIS A 432 -6.04 -26.02 6.39
C HIS A 432 -6.80 -25.83 5.07
N ARG A 433 -8.13 -25.80 5.14
CA ARG A 433 -8.98 -25.33 4.04
C ARG A 433 -8.67 -23.85 3.77
N VAL A 434 -8.78 -23.45 2.51
CA VAL A 434 -8.46 -22.06 2.13
C VAL A 434 -9.45 -21.07 2.74
N SER A 435 -10.71 -21.44 2.90
CA SER A 435 -11.73 -20.65 3.62
C SER A 435 -11.32 -20.34 5.07
N SER A 436 -10.77 -21.30 5.79
CA SER A 436 -10.24 -21.10 7.15
C SER A 436 -9.04 -20.15 7.17
N ILE A 437 -8.17 -20.23 6.17
CA ILE A 437 -7.03 -19.30 6.02
C ILE A 437 -7.54 -17.87 5.78
N ILE A 438 -8.52 -17.70 4.89
CA ILE A 438 -9.14 -16.41 4.58
C ILE A 438 -9.80 -15.82 5.82
N ARG A 439 -10.57 -16.61 6.57
CA ARG A 439 -11.22 -16.21 7.81
C ARG A 439 -10.22 -15.71 8.85
N SER A 440 -9.17 -16.49 9.11
CA SER A 440 -8.11 -16.10 10.04
C SER A 440 -7.41 -14.80 9.61
N ARG A 441 -7.13 -14.62 8.31
CA ARG A 441 -6.52 -13.39 7.78
C ARG A 441 -7.47 -12.19 7.90
N ARG A 442 -8.78 -12.38 7.65
CA ARG A 442 -9.82 -11.36 7.81
C ARG A 442 -9.88 -10.85 9.24
N LEU A 443 -9.98 -11.75 10.21
CA LEU A 443 -10.00 -11.39 11.61
C LEU A 443 -8.72 -10.63 12.01
N LYS A 444 -7.54 -11.10 11.60
CA LYS A 444 -6.27 -10.40 11.89
C LYS A 444 -6.28 -8.97 11.37
N LEU A 445 -6.71 -8.77 10.10
CA LEU A 445 -6.80 -7.45 9.50
C LEU A 445 -7.83 -6.57 10.22
N ALA A 446 -9.04 -7.07 10.46
CA ALA A 446 -10.12 -6.32 11.11
C ALA A 446 -9.70 -5.80 12.49
N GLY A 447 -9.15 -6.66 13.35
CA GLY A 447 -8.67 -6.23 14.66
C GLY A 447 -7.46 -5.29 14.59
N HIS A 448 -6.57 -5.43 13.58
CA HIS A 448 -5.48 -4.49 13.38
C HIS A 448 -6.01 -3.10 13.01
N CYS A 449 -6.87 -3.02 12.00
CA CYS A 449 -7.45 -1.75 11.55
C CYS A 449 -8.33 -1.11 12.63
N TYR A 450 -9.09 -1.88 13.42
CA TYR A 450 -9.91 -1.36 14.51
C TYR A 450 -9.07 -0.72 15.62
N ARG A 451 -7.90 -1.26 15.94
CA ARG A 451 -7.00 -0.69 16.95
C ARG A 451 -6.14 0.48 16.45
N ASP A 452 -6.01 0.66 15.14
CA ASP A 452 -5.27 1.76 14.54
C ASP A 452 -6.14 3.03 14.44
N LYS A 453 -6.31 3.70 15.58
CA LYS A 453 -7.14 4.93 15.69
C LYS A 453 -6.63 6.10 14.84
N SER A 454 -5.38 6.05 14.38
CA SER A 454 -4.81 7.08 13.52
C SER A 454 -5.31 7.00 12.07
N SER A 455 -5.80 5.84 11.63
CA SER A 455 -6.29 5.60 10.27
C SER A 455 -7.79 5.85 10.16
N PRO A 456 -8.29 6.47 9.08
CA PRO A 456 -9.72 6.58 8.82
C PRO A 456 -10.41 5.22 8.71
N VAL A 457 -9.66 4.17 8.29
CA VAL A 457 -10.17 2.80 8.19
C VAL A 457 -10.65 2.26 9.54
N HIS A 458 -10.10 2.74 10.68
CA HIS A 458 -10.59 2.40 12.02
C HIS A 458 -12.11 2.59 12.14
N LYS A 459 -12.60 3.75 11.71
CA LYS A 459 -14.03 4.08 11.76
C LYS A 459 -14.86 3.28 10.77
N LEU A 460 -14.26 2.86 9.65
CA LEU A 460 -14.96 2.15 8.58
C LEU A 460 -15.22 0.66 8.90
N ILE A 461 -14.48 0.05 9.83
CA ILE A 461 -14.62 -1.39 10.14
C ILE A 461 -16.04 -1.74 10.53
N THR A 462 -16.64 -1.01 11.47
CA THR A 462 -18.01 -1.23 11.96
C THR A 462 -19.00 -0.21 11.39
N TRP A 463 -18.55 0.67 10.49
CA TRP A 463 -19.41 1.70 9.92
C TRP A 463 -20.60 1.11 9.17
N ALA A 464 -21.78 1.62 9.50
CA ALA A 464 -23.02 1.37 8.80
C ALA A 464 -23.75 2.72 8.62
N PRO A 465 -24.00 3.17 7.39
CA PRO A 465 -24.71 4.43 7.16
C PRO A 465 -26.09 4.41 7.78
N LYS A 466 -26.44 5.45 8.55
CA LYS A 466 -27.77 5.62 9.15
C LYS A 466 -28.74 6.39 8.23
N HIS A 467 -28.23 7.00 7.18
CA HIS A 467 -28.99 7.75 6.17
C HIS A 467 -29.04 6.97 4.83
N GLY A 468 -29.86 7.43 3.92
CA GLY A 468 -30.10 6.77 2.64
C GLY A 468 -31.31 5.83 2.66
N SER A 469 -31.64 5.27 1.50
CA SER A 469 -32.75 4.34 1.34
C SER A 469 -32.29 2.89 1.55
N THR A 470 -33.16 2.07 2.11
CA THR A 470 -32.87 0.63 2.23
C THR A 470 -33.49 -0.08 1.04
N ARG A 471 -32.69 -0.86 0.31
CA ARG A 471 -33.18 -1.68 -0.80
C ARG A 471 -34.20 -2.68 -0.32
N LEU A 472 -35.24 -2.88 -1.11
CA LEU A 472 -36.25 -3.95 -0.86
C LEU A 472 -35.60 -5.32 -1.09
N GLY A 473 -35.99 -6.29 -0.26
CA GLY A 473 -35.51 -7.67 -0.37
C GLY A 473 -34.53 -8.10 0.73
N ARG A 474 -33.92 -9.27 0.56
CA ARG A 474 -32.94 -9.80 1.54
C ARG A 474 -31.70 -8.92 1.55
N PRO A 475 -31.31 -8.38 2.73
CA PRO A 475 -30.08 -7.60 2.84
C PRO A 475 -28.86 -8.40 2.33
N PRO A 476 -27.98 -7.79 1.53
CA PRO A 476 -26.75 -8.44 1.11
C PRO A 476 -25.84 -8.68 2.33
N LEU A 477 -25.09 -9.79 2.29
CA LEU A 477 -24.09 -10.09 3.32
C LEU A 477 -23.05 -8.97 3.34
N ASN A 478 -22.80 -8.39 4.50
CA ASN A 478 -21.82 -7.34 4.69
C ASN A 478 -20.58 -7.82 5.48
N PHE A 479 -19.54 -7.00 5.54
CA PHE A 479 -18.29 -7.34 6.21
C PHE A 479 -18.47 -7.54 7.72
N VAL A 480 -19.30 -6.72 8.37
CA VAL A 480 -19.60 -6.82 9.81
C VAL A 480 -20.33 -8.13 10.11
N ASP A 481 -21.37 -8.49 9.33
CA ASP A 481 -22.07 -9.77 9.49
C ASP A 481 -21.12 -10.96 9.34
N THR A 482 -20.15 -10.83 8.43
CA THR A 482 -19.12 -11.86 8.25
C THR A 482 -18.22 -11.96 9.48
N LEU A 483 -17.83 -10.84 10.10
CA LEU A 483 -17.05 -10.84 11.35
C LEU A 483 -17.86 -11.41 12.52
N LEU A 484 -19.12 -11.04 12.68
CA LEU A 484 -20.02 -11.59 13.70
C LEU A 484 -20.12 -13.12 13.56
N ARG A 485 -20.34 -13.60 12.35
CA ARG A 485 -20.38 -15.04 12.05
C ARG A 485 -19.04 -15.73 12.37
N ASP A 486 -17.91 -15.11 12.01
CA ASP A 486 -16.58 -15.70 12.17
C ASP A 486 -16.12 -15.73 13.63
N THR A 487 -16.64 -14.84 14.48
CA THR A 487 -16.33 -14.75 15.92
C THR A 487 -17.38 -15.43 16.80
N GLY A 488 -18.60 -15.64 16.29
CA GLY A 488 -19.73 -16.13 17.07
C GLY A 488 -20.35 -15.06 17.97
N THR A 489 -20.00 -13.77 17.81
CA THR A 489 -20.64 -12.65 18.52
C THR A 489 -21.97 -12.30 17.88
N THR A 490 -22.91 -11.76 18.67
CA THR A 490 -24.26 -11.45 18.21
C THR A 490 -24.48 -9.99 17.90
N THR A 491 -23.71 -9.10 18.55
CA THR A 491 -23.86 -7.65 18.42
C THR A 491 -22.57 -6.98 17.98
N THR A 492 -22.69 -5.82 17.31
CA THR A 492 -21.53 -4.99 16.92
C THR A 492 -20.76 -4.50 18.15
N THR A 493 -21.44 -4.20 19.24
CA THR A 493 -20.81 -3.74 20.49
C THR A 493 -19.92 -4.83 21.11
N GLU A 494 -20.39 -6.08 21.16
CA GLU A 494 -19.57 -7.22 21.59
C GLU A 494 -18.36 -7.42 20.68
N LEU A 495 -18.55 -7.31 19.36
CA LEU A 495 -17.49 -7.41 18.37
C LEU A 495 -16.42 -6.32 18.58
N GLU A 496 -16.83 -5.07 18.82
CA GLU A 496 -15.93 -3.94 19.08
C GLU A 496 -15.13 -4.14 20.37
N THR A 497 -15.79 -4.58 21.44
CA THR A 497 -15.13 -4.90 22.72
C THR A 497 -14.07 -5.99 22.52
N LEU A 498 -14.43 -7.03 21.77
CA LEU A 498 -13.53 -8.14 21.47
C LEU A 498 -12.34 -7.69 20.60
N MET A 499 -12.57 -6.83 19.57
CA MET A 499 -11.51 -6.29 18.72
C MET A 499 -10.55 -5.37 19.48
N ALA A 500 -11.02 -4.67 20.51
CA ALA A 500 -10.20 -3.79 21.35
C ALA A 500 -9.18 -4.60 22.16
N ASP A 501 -9.54 -5.77 22.67
CA ASP A 501 -8.63 -6.67 23.39
C ASP A 501 -7.78 -7.49 22.41
N ARG A 502 -6.50 -7.13 22.32
CA ARG A 502 -5.54 -7.79 21.41
C ARG A 502 -5.33 -9.27 21.73
N GLY A 503 -5.40 -9.66 23.02
CA GLY A 503 -5.17 -11.02 23.47
C GLY A 503 -6.32 -11.94 23.07
N GLN A 504 -7.54 -11.57 23.44
CA GLN A 504 -8.74 -12.30 23.10
C GLN A 504 -8.95 -12.38 21.58
N TRP A 505 -8.76 -11.26 20.86
CA TRP A 505 -8.84 -11.24 19.39
C TRP A 505 -7.86 -12.17 18.71
N ARG A 506 -6.62 -12.23 19.21
CA ARG A 506 -5.60 -13.16 18.72
C ARG A 506 -6.06 -14.62 18.88
N HIS A 507 -6.66 -14.97 20.02
CA HIS A 507 -7.21 -16.29 20.26
C HIS A 507 -8.29 -16.65 19.24
N HIS A 508 -9.30 -15.80 19.02
CA HIS A 508 -10.33 -16.00 18.00
C HIS A 508 -9.77 -16.15 16.59
N SER A 509 -8.77 -15.34 16.22
CA SER A 509 -8.12 -15.43 14.91
C SER A 509 -7.35 -16.74 14.69
N HIS A 510 -6.86 -17.38 15.76
CA HIS A 510 -6.25 -18.70 15.73
C HIS A 510 -7.29 -19.82 15.68
N LEU A 511 -8.35 -19.73 16.45
CA LEU A 511 -9.46 -20.69 16.40
C LEU A 511 -10.09 -20.75 15.02
N ALA A 512 -10.31 -19.59 14.38
CA ALA A 512 -10.87 -19.50 13.03
C ALA A 512 -10.02 -20.22 11.95
N ARG A 513 -8.78 -20.54 12.24
CA ARG A 513 -7.90 -21.32 11.36
C ARG A 513 -8.12 -22.83 11.49
N ARG A 514 -8.73 -23.30 12.58
CA ARG A 514 -9.07 -24.72 12.74
C ARG A 514 -10.18 -25.07 11.76
N ASN A 515 -10.14 -26.28 11.21
CA ASN A 515 -11.19 -26.75 10.31
C ASN A 515 -12.50 -26.91 11.10
N VAL A 516 -13.63 -26.53 10.52
CA VAL A 516 -14.98 -26.55 11.13
C VAL A 516 -15.43 -27.94 11.59
N VAL A 517 -14.67 -28.99 11.29
CA VAL A 517 -14.95 -30.38 11.70
C VAL A 517 -14.76 -30.57 13.22
N ASP A 518 -14.02 -29.66 13.90
CA ASP A 518 -13.71 -29.79 15.33
C ASP A 518 -14.67 -29.02 16.26
N ILE A 519 -15.76 -28.46 15.72
CA ILE A 519 -16.78 -27.76 16.51
C ILE A 519 -18.13 -28.48 16.27
N LYS A 520 -18.30 -29.62 16.93
CA LYS A 520 -19.57 -30.19 17.31
C LYS A 520 -19.68 -30.21 18.81
#